data_fc9c79a466e3b096fc0740d9cf62fc1d
#
_entry.id   fc9c79a466e3b096fc0740d9cf62fc1d
#
_cell.length_a   1.000
_cell.length_b   1.000
_cell.length_c   1.000
_cell.angle_alpha   90.00
_cell.angle_beta   90.00
_cell.angle_gamma   90.00
#
_symmetry.space_group_name_H-M   'P 1'
#
loop_
_entity.id
_entity.type
_entity.pdbx_description
1 polymer ?
#
loop_
_entity_poly.entity_id
_entity_poly.type
_entity_poly.pdbx_seq_one_letter_code
_entity_poly.pdbx_strand_id
1 'polypeptide(L)'
;KNGYTVDIYDKEDRLGGAIYTGIPEYRMSKIFLDKVFASMKEDKNITFHFNTKIDCERFEGLRKNYDKVLVATGAQIENTYGFEPGNGLYAGLTLLYDLNIRGNHEYYKKYKKAMVWGGGNVAMDCARSLVRIIDDVSVVYRRSEEEITANKSEIRDARNENVKFNFLCNVKRVLRDESGAVTGAQLIRQELGEPDSSGRRSPQSVPGSEFNIDADIIVMAIGQKVDLSELAEDLKITENYRTTLENVF
;
A
#
# COMPACT_ATOMS: atom_id res chain seq x y z
N LYS A 1 28.16 -14.11 -4.79
CA LYS A 1 28.97 -14.93 -3.85
C LYS A 1 28.93 -16.41 -4.20
N ASN A 2 27.88 -16.88 -4.88
CA ASN A 2 27.70 -18.28 -5.26
C ASN A 2 28.02 -18.54 -6.75
N GLY A 3 28.68 -17.61 -7.45
CA GLY A 3 29.09 -17.76 -8.84
C GLY A 3 28.00 -17.49 -9.88
N TYR A 4 26.84 -16.93 -9.46
CA TYR A 4 25.80 -16.50 -10.39
C TYR A 4 26.05 -15.06 -10.89
N THR A 5 25.67 -14.80 -12.12
CA THR A 5 25.42 -13.45 -12.63
C THR A 5 23.93 -13.16 -12.55
N VAL A 6 23.57 -11.93 -12.21
CA VAL A 6 22.18 -11.52 -11.97
C VAL A 6 21.86 -10.25 -12.73
N ASP A 7 20.80 -10.30 -13.52
CA ASP A 7 20.20 -9.10 -14.12
C ASP A 7 18.94 -8.75 -13.34
N ILE A 8 18.86 -7.50 -12.88
CA ILE A 8 17.69 -6.96 -12.15
C ILE A 8 16.98 -5.95 -13.03
N TYR A 9 15.73 -6.24 -13.33
CA TYR A 9 14.84 -5.37 -14.09
C TYR A 9 13.84 -4.69 -13.16
N ASP A 10 13.76 -3.38 -13.22
CA ASP A 10 12.79 -2.59 -12.45
C ASP A 10 12.13 -1.53 -13.34
N LYS A 11 10.83 -1.34 -13.19
CA LYS A 11 10.09 -0.29 -13.91
C LYS A 11 10.45 1.11 -13.42
N GLU A 12 10.94 1.23 -12.18
CA GLU A 12 11.38 2.50 -11.60
C GLU A 12 12.83 2.82 -11.99
N ASP A 13 13.27 4.04 -11.73
CA ASP A 13 14.62 4.52 -12.02
C ASP A 13 15.65 4.14 -10.93
N ARG A 14 15.21 3.36 -9.92
CA ARG A 14 16.00 3.06 -8.71
C ARG A 14 15.63 1.76 -8.06
N LEU A 15 16.51 1.28 -7.17
CA LEU A 15 16.26 0.15 -6.29
C LEU A 15 15.36 0.53 -5.10
N GLY A 16 14.75 -0.48 -4.50
CA GLY A 16 14.08 -0.39 -3.19
C GLY A 16 12.59 -0.64 -3.23
N GLY A 17 11.92 -0.51 -4.38
CA GLY A 17 10.49 -0.81 -4.51
C GLY A 17 9.68 -0.19 -3.37
N ALA A 18 8.85 -0.99 -2.68
CA ALA A 18 7.98 -0.52 -1.60
C ALA A 18 8.72 0.11 -0.40
N ILE A 19 9.97 -0.27 -0.13
CA ILE A 19 10.79 0.36 0.92
C ILE A 19 11.08 1.82 0.57
N TYR A 20 11.29 2.10 -0.70
CA TYR A 20 11.59 3.45 -1.18
C TYR A 20 10.32 4.26 -1.42
N THR A 21 9.32 3.66 -2.06
CA THR A 21 8.10 4.35 -2.48
C THR A 21 7.05 4.47 -1.38
N GLY A 22 6.92 3.45 -0.53
CA GLY A 22 5.87 3.33 0.47
C GLY A 22 6.27 3.79 1.88
N ILE A 23 7.50 3.52 2.34
CA ILE A 23 7.91 3.91 3.70
C ILE A 23 8.30 5.40 3.72
N PRO A 24 7.67 6.24 4.56
CA PRO A 24 7.99 7.67 4.64
C PRO A 24 9.42 7.95 5.15
N GLU A 25 9.97 9.11 4.73
CA GLU A 25 11.33 9.56 5.10
C GLU A 25 11.56 9.60 6.61
N TYR A 26 10.55 10.01 7.40
CA TYR A 26 10.66 10.09 8.86
C TYR A 26 10.77 8.74 9.56
N ARG A 27 10.44 7.62 8.85
CA ARG A 27 10.65 6.25 9.33
C ARG A 27 11.94 5.65 8.81
N MET A 28 12.30 5.94 7.57
CA MET A 28 13.49 5.40 6.93
C MET A 28 14.11 6.42 5.97
N SER A 29 15.28 6.91 6.31
CA SER A 29 16.01 7.88 5.51
C SER A 29 16.35 7.33 4.12
N LYS A 30 15.97 8.06 3.10
CA LYS A 30 16.31 7.73 1.70
C LYS A 30 17.83 7.82 1.46
N ILE A 31 18.50 8.75 2.14
CA ILE A 31 19.98 8.85 2.10
C ILE A 31 20.63 7.56 2.61
N PHE A 32 20.08 6.96 3.67
CA PHE A 32 20.57 5.68 4.16
C PHE A 32 20.33 4.55 3.13
N LEU A 33 19.14 4.48 2.55
CA LEU A 33 18.83 3.50 1.51
C LEU A 33 19.73 3.65 0.29
N ASP A 34 19.97 4.87 -0.15
CA ASP A 34 20.86 5.13 -1.29
C ASP A 34 22.29 4.64 -1.04
N LYS A 35 22.81 4.79 0.19
CA LYS A 35 24.12 4.23 0.56
C LYS A 35 24.13 2.70 0.54
N VAL A 36 23.07 2.06 1.04
CA VAL A 36 22.93 0.59 1.01
C VAL A 36 22.90 0.11 -0.43
N PHE A 37 22.08 0.74 -1.29
CA PHE A 37 21.95 0.34 -2.69
C PHE A 37 23.19 0.68 -3.54
N ALA A 38 23.94 1.72 -3.18
CA ALA A 38 25.21 2.02 -3.86
C ALA A 38 26.19 0.85 -3.75
N SER A 39 26.30 0.24 -2.57
CA SER A 39 27.18 -0.93 -2.38
C SER A 39 26.76 -2.16 -3.21
N MET A 40 25.47 -2.30 -3.50
CA MET A 40 24.98 -3.38 -4.37
C MET A 40 25.32 -3.12 -5.84
N LYS A 41 25.36 -1.84 -6.26
CA LYS A 41 25.71 -1.46 -7.64
C LYS A 41 27.21 -1.63 -7.95
N GLU A 42 28.05 -1.80 -6.93
CA GLU A 42 29.48 -2.07 -7.09
C GLU A 42 29.80 -3.54 -7.38
N ASP A 43 28.82 -4.46 -7.18
CA ASP A 43 29.03 -5.89 -7.45
C ASP A 43 29.00 -6.13 -8.97
N LYS A 44 30.16 -6.56 -9.52
CA LYS A 44 30.35 -6.81 -10.95
C LYS A 44 29.48 -7.96 -11.51
N ASN A 45 28.91 -8.78 -10.66
CA ASN A 45 28.03 -9.87 -11.04
C ASN A 45 26.56 -9.45 -11.11
N ILE A 46 26.23 -8.19 -10.83
CA ILE A 46 24.87 -7.68 -10.87
C ILE A 46 24.77 -6.57 -11.92
N THR A 47 23.86 -6.74 -12.85
CA THR A 47 23.49 -5.72 -13.85
C THR A 47 22.09 -5.19 -13.54
N PHE A 48 21.91 -3.88 -13.60
CA PHE A 48 20.63 -3.23 -13.32
C PHE A 48 20.04 -2.63 -14.60
N HIS A 49 18.79 -2.95 -14.87
CA HIS A 49 18.00 -2.46 -16.00
C HIS A 49 16.81 -1.66 -15.44
N PHE A 50 17.03 -0.39 -15.14
CA PHE A 50 16.00 0.53 -14.66
C PHE A 50 15.11 1.06 -15.77
N ASN A 51 13.97 1.68 -15.38
CA ASN A 51 12.96 2.17 -16.33
C ASN A 51 12.49 1.10 -17.31
N THR A 52 12.51 -0.16 -16.88
CA THR A 52 12.23 -1.31 -17.71
C THR A 52 11.07 -2.11 -17.14
N LYS A 53 9.85 -1.77 -17.56
CA LYS A 53 8.68 -2.59 -17.26
C LYS A 53 8.74 -3.88 -18.07
N ILE A 54 8.55 -5.02 -17.39
CA ILE A 54 8.45 -6.33 -18.02
C ILE A 54 6.98 -6.59 -18.34
N ASP A 55 6.68 -6.72 -19.62
CA ASP A 55 5.43 -7.21 -20.19
C ASP A 55 5.53 -8.70 -20.56
N CYS A 56 4.48 -9.26 -21.12
CA CYS A 56 4.42 -10.66 -21.50
C CYS A 56 5.52 -11.06 -22.50
N GLU A 57 5.79 -10.23 -23.52
CA GLU A 57 6.81 -10.53 -24.54
C GLU A 57 8.23 -10.56 -23.95
N ARG A 58 8.55 -9.55 -23.16
CA ARG A 58 9.84 -9.47 -22.44
C ARG A 58 10.00 -10.61 -21.44
N PHE A 59 8.94 -10.94 -20.71
CA PHE A 59 8.95 -12.03 -19.74
C PHE A 59 9.27 -13.38 -20.43
N GLU A 60 8.64 -13.68 -21.56
CA GLU A 60 8.96 -14.86 -22.36
C GLU A 60 10.41 -14.86 -22.87
N GLY A 61 10.93 -13.69 -23.22
CA GLY A 61 12.35 -13.51 -23.57
C GLY A 61 13.27 -13.86 -22.41
N LEU A 62 12.95 -13.39 -21.18
CA LEU A 62 13.72 -13.70 -19.97
C LEU A 62 13.71 -15.20 -19.67
N ARG A 63 12.56 -15.87 -19.75
CA ARG A 63 12.43 -17.31 -19.54
C ARG A 63 13.29 -18.15 -20.49
N LYS A 64 13.50 -17.68 -21.70
CA LYS A 64 14.32 -18.39 -22.70
C LYS A 64 15.81 -18.16 -22.54
N ASN A 65 16.20 -16.99 -22.03
CA ASN A 65 17.59 -16.54 -22.03
C ASN A 65 18.29 -16.70 -20.65
N TYR A 66 17.53 -16.95 -19.57
CA TYR A 66 18.06 -17.11 -18.22
C TYR A 66 17.77 -18.49 -17.66
N ASP A 67 18.73 -19.05 -16.91
CA ASP A 67 18.55 -20.34 -16.25
C ASP A 67 17.41 -20.30 -15.21
N LYS A 68 17.22 -19.16 -14.55
CA LYS A 68 16.19 -18.93 -13.54
C LYS A 68 15.66 -17.51 -13.61
N VAL A 69 14.36 -17.36 -13.44
CA VAL A 69 13.69 -16.07 -13.33
C VAL A 69 13.02 -15.96 -11.96
N LEU A 70 13.38 -14.92 -11.19
CA LEU A 70 12.74 -14.61 -9.92
C LEU A 70 11.76 -13.44 -10.12
N VAL A 71 10.48 -13.69 -9.89
CA VAL A 71 9.44 -12.66 -9.95
C VAL A 71 9.27 -12.03 -8.57
N ALA A 72 9.75 -10.81 -8.41
CA ALA A 72 9.72 -10.05 -7.15
C ALA A 72 9.02 -8.69 -7.32
N THR A 73 7.95 -8.65 -8.12
CA THR A 73 7.22 -7.41 -8.47
C THR A 73 6.42 -6.80 -7.33
N GLY A 74 6.20 -7.55 -6.24
CA GLY A 74 5.41 -7.12 -5.09
C GLY A 74 3.90 -7.08 -5.35
N ALA A 75 3.13 -6.64 -4.35
CA ALA A 75 1.68 -6.48 -4.42
C ALA A 75 1.36 -5.06 -4.89
N GLN A 76 1.14 -4.87 -6.19
CA GLN A 76 0.97 -3.54 -6.79
C GLN A 76 -0.50 -3.12 -6.93
N ILE A 77 -1.44 -4.07 -6.88
CA ILE A 77 -2.86 -3.77 -7.06
C ILE A 77 -3.50 -3.46 -5.71
N GLU A 78 -3.96 -2.22 -5.54
CA GLU A 78 -4.62 -1.79 -4.32
C GLU A 78 -6.09 -2.22 -4.30
N ASN A 79 -6.56 -2.68 -3.14
CA ASN A 79 -7.98 -2.95 -2.94
C ASN A 79 -8.75 -1.65 -2.81
N THR A 80 -9.82 -1.50 -3.59
CA THR A 80 -10.69 -0.33 -3.55
C THR A 80 -12.13 -0.65 -3.16
N TYR A 81 -12.47 -1.93 -2.98
CA TYR A 81 -13.86 -2.40 -2.75
C TYR A 81 -14.87 -1.84 -3.78
N GLY A 82 -14.43 -1.62 -5.01
CA GLY A 82 -15.26 -1.08 -6.08
C GLY A 82 -15.44 0.45 -6.04
N PHE A 83 -14.80 1.15 -5.12
CA PHE A 83 -14.74 2.61 -5.16
C PHE A 83 -13.67 3.07 -6.14
N GLU A 84 -14.03 3.99 -7.01
CA GLU A 84 -13.08 4.56 -7.97
C GLU A 84 -12.31 5.73 -7.36
N PRO A 85 -10.96 5.70 -7.36
CA PRO A 85 -10.14 6.82 -6.92
C PRO A 85 -10.41 8.09 -7.76
N GLY A 86 -10.24 9.22 -7.12
CA GLY A 86 -10.40 10.55 -7.74
C GLY A 86 -11.20 11.52 -6.86
N ASN A 87 -11.04 12.83 -7.13
CA ASN A 87 -11.78 13.91 -6.48
C ASN A 87 -11.80 13.82 -4.94
N GLY A 88 -10.64 13.59 -4.31
CA GLY A 88 -10.51 13.46 -2.86
C GLY A 88 -10.48 12.00 -2.35
N LEU A 89 -10.69 11.00 -3.20
CA LEU A 89 -10.55 9.59 -2.84
C LEU A 89 -9.25 9.02 -3.44
N TYR A 90 -8.34 8.55 -2.60
CA TYR A 90 -7.03 8.05 -3.00
C TYR A 90 -6.80 6.61 -2.51
N ALA A 91 -6.00 5.88 -3.24
CA ALA A 91 -5.44 4.62 -2.75
C ALA A 91 -4.16 4.88 -1.94
N GLY A 92 -3.87 4.06 -0.94
CA GLY A 92 -2.84 4.33 0.06
C GLY A 92 -1.42 4.36 -0.49
N LEU A 93 -1.05 3.37 -1.32
CA LEU A 93 0.28 3.36 -1.93
C LEU A 93 0.45 4.48 -2.96
N THR A 94 -0.63 4.82 -3.68
CA THR A 94 -0.64 5.95 -4.62
C THR A 94 -0.35 7.25 -3.88
N LEU A 95 -0.99 7.50 -2.73
CA LEU A 95 -0.70 8.66 -1.88
C LEU A 95 0.75 8.66 -1.41
N LEU A 96 1.23 7.54 -0.87
CA LEU A 96 2.60 7.44 -0.36
C LEU A 96 3.64 7.64 -1.46
N TYR A 97 3.41 7.09 -2.64
CA TYR A 97 4.27 7.33 -3.80
C TYR A 97 4.32 8.83 -4.16
N ASP A 98 3.16 9.46 -4.19
CA ASP A 98 3.05 10.89 -4.54
C ASP A 98 3.78 11.78 -3.53
N LEU A 99 3.69 11.46 -2.23
CA LEU A 99 4.40 12.18 -1.18
C LEU A 99 5.90 11.86 -1.15
N ASN A 100 6.29 10.58 -1.23
CA ASN A 100 7.66 10.14 -1.02
C ASN A 100 8.56 10.32 -2.26
N ILE A 101 8.00 10.21 -3.47
CA ILE A 101 8.75 10.25 -4.72
C ILE A 101 8.57 11.57 -5.46
N ARG A 102 7.31 12.05 -5.58
CA ARG A 102 7.01 13.29 -6.29
C ARG A 102 7.11 14.53 -5.43
N GLY A 103 7.11 14.37 -4.10
CA GLY A 103 7.18 15.48 -3.15
C GLY A 103 5.96 16.41 -3.16
N ASN A 104 4.79 15.91 -3.57
CA ASN A 104 3.57 16.71 -3.78
C ASN A 104 2.89 17.14 -2.48
N HIS A 105 3.62 17.46 -1.42
CA HIS A 105 3.05 17.84 -0.12
C HIS A 105 2.14 19.08 -0.22
N GLU A 106 2.53 20.07 -1.01
CA GLU A 106 1.76 21.33 -1.17
C GLU A 106 0.38 21.09 -1.78
N TYR A 107 0.26 20.12 -2.68
CA TYR A 107 -1.03 19.77 -3.30
C TYR A 107 -2.07 19.33 -2.27
N TYR A 108 -1.65 18.64 -1.20
CA TYR A 108 -2.56 18.11 -0.18
C TYR A 108 -2.94 19.14 0.90
N LYS A 109 -2.28 20.28 1.01
CA LYS A 109 -2.62 21.37 1.95
C LYS A 109 -3.99 22.01 1.72
N LYS A 110 -4.58 21.82 0.57
CA LYS A 110 -5.95 22.26 0.28
C LYS A 110 -7.01 21.55 1.11
N TYR A 111 -6.72 20.34 1.57
CA TYR A 111 -7.62 19.55 2.41
C TYR A 111 -7.47 19.92 3.89
N LYS A 112 -8.57 19.83 4.65
CA LYS A 112 -8.62 20.19 6.08
C LYS A 112 -8.90 19.01 6.98
N LYS A 113 -9.63 18.00 6.46
CA LYS A 113 -10.00 16.80 7.19
C LYS A 113 -9.67 15.57 6.37
N ALA A 114 -8.82 14.71 6.91
CA ALA A 114 -8.43 13.47 6.27
C ALA A 114 -8.98 12.24 7.02
N MET A 115 -9.48 11.30 6.27
CA MET A 115 -9.85 9.99 6.78
C MET A 115 -9.02 8.90 6.10
N VAL A 116 -8.31 8.09 6.86
CA VAL A 116 -7.60 6.91 6.38
C VAL A 116 -8.39 5.66 6.72
N TRP A 117 -8.81 4.93 5.72
CA TRP A 117 -9.58 3.71 5.86
C TRP A 117 -8.67 2.50 5.82
N GLY A 118 -8.43 1.87 6.96
CA GLY A 118 -7.58 0.70 7.12
C GLY A 118 -6.89 0.63 8.47
N GLY A 119 -6.21 -0.48 8.76
CA GLY A 119 -5.54 -0.71 10.05
C GLY A 119 -4.19 -1.44 9.92
N GLY A 120 -3.58 -1.42 8.75
CA GLY A 120 -2.23 -1.95 8.52
C GLY A 120 -1.15 -0.87 8.59
N ASN A 121 0.12 -1.26 8.42
CA ASN A 121 1.24 -0.32 8.41
C ASN A 121 1.08 0.77 7.33
N VAL A 122 0.54 0.44 6.15
CA VAL A 122 0.25 1.42 5.10
C VAL A 122 -0.73 2.49 5.59
N ALA A 123 -1.77 2.10 6.35
CA ALA A 123 -2.71 3.06 6.92
C ALA A 123 -2.03 4.00 7.92
N MET A 124 -1.13 3.47 8.76
CA MET A 124 -0.36 4.30 9.70
C MET A 124 0.58 5.25 8.95
N ASP A 125 1.27 4.77 7.93
CA ASP A 125 2.15 5.59 7.10
C ASP A 125 1.39 6.71 6.39
N CYS A 126 0.19 6.42 5.84
CA CYS A 126 -0.69 7.43 5.26
C CYS A 126 -1.15 8.46 6.29
N ALA A 127 -1.67 8.01 7.44
CA ALA A 127 -2.19 8.90 8.47
C ALA A 127 -1.10 9.80 9.05
N ARG A 128 0.07 9.22 9.38
CA ARG A 128 1.22 9.96 9.90
C ARG A 128 1.84 10.92 8.88
N SER A 129 1.80 10.58 7.59
CA SER A 129 2.21 11.50 6.54
C SER A 129 1.24 12.66 6.39
N LEU A 130 -0.07 12.37 6.43
CA LEU A 130 -1.11 13.39 6.29
C LEU A 130 -1.17 14.35 7.48
N VAL A 131 -0.98 13.89 8.73
CA VAL A 131 -1.02 14.77 9.93
C VAL A 131 0.09 15.82 9.93
N ARG A 132 1.14 15.64 9.12
CA ARG A 132 2.18 16.65 8.86
C ARG A 132 1.76 17.74 7.88
N ILE A 133 0.60 17.57 7.24
CA ILE A 133 0.10 18.43 6.16
C ILE A 133 -1.29 18.96 6.49
N ILE A 134 -2.12 18.15 7.19
CA ILE A 134 -3.54 18.38 7.47
C ILE A 134 -3.75 18.27 8.97
N ASP A 135 -4.46 19.22 9.57
CA ASP A 135 -4.61 19.31 11.04
C ASP A 135 -5.55 18.25 11.63
N ASP A 136 -6.57 17.83 10.88
CA ASP A 136 -7.57 16.85 11.35
C ASP A 136 -7.44 15.54 10.55
N VAL A 137 -6.78 14.53 11.15
CA VAL A 137 -6.57 13.23 10.53
C VAL A 137 -7.16 12.13 11.42
N SER A 138 -7.99 11.28 10.82
CA SER A 138 -8.58 10.13 11.50
C SER A 138 -8.36 8.83 10.75
N VAL A 139 -8.23 7.74 11.50
CA VAL A 139 -8.20 6.37 10.98
C VAL A 139 -9.53 5.69 11.27
N VAL A 140 -10.11 5.04 10.28
CA VAL A 140 -11.30 4.20 10.40
C VAL A 140 -10.91 2.75 10.21
N TYR A 141 -11.20 1.91 11.20
CA TYR A 141 -10.86 0.50 11.16
C TYR A 141 -12.02 -0.40 11.59
N ARG A 142 -12.30 -1.42 10.79
CA ARG A 142 -13.47 -2.30 10.96
C ARG A 142 -13.43 -3.26 12.13
N ARG A 143 -12.25 -3.45 12.76
CA ARG A 143 -12.08 -4.27 13.97
C ARG A 143 -11.69 -3.40 15.15
N SER A 144 -11.48 -4.02 16.31
CA SER A 144 -10.98 -3.31 17.50
C SER A 144 -9.47 -3.02 17.39
N GLU A 145 -8.97 -2.29 18.36
CA GLU A 145 -7.53 -2.01 18.48
C GLU A 145 -6.70 -3.27 18.67
N GLU A 146 -7.25 -4.30 19.31
CA GLU A 146 -6.55 -5.56 19.56
C GLU A 146 -6.28 -6.35 18.25
N GLU A 147 -7.16 -6.24 17.27
CA GLU A 147 -7.03 -6.89 15.98
C GLU A 147 -6.34 -6.03 14.90
N ILE A 148 -5.87 -4.83 15.25
CA ILE A 148 -5.15 -3.99 14.30
C ILE A 148 -3.84 -4.66 13.88
N THR A 149 -3.55 -4.64 12.58
CA THR A 149 -2.39 -5.36 12.03
C THR A 149 -1.13 -4.50 11.92
N ALA A 150 -1.26 -3.20 12.14
CA ALA A 150 -0.12 -2.31 12.20
C ALA A 150 0.76 -2.60 13.42
N ASN A 151 2.04 -2.31 13.31
CA ASN A 151 2.98 -2.42 14.41
C ASN A 151 2.54 -1.52 15.58
N LYS A 152 2.62 -2.03 16.81
CA LYS A 152 2.24 -1.29 18.02
C LYS A 152 2.99 0.04 18.17
N SER A 153 4.25 0.09 17.75
CA SER A 153 5.02 1.33 17.71
C SER A 153 4.41 2.37 16.79
N GLU A 154 3.95 1.97 15.59
CA GLU A 154 3.37 2.89 14.62
C GLU A 154 2.01 3.45 15.10
N ILE A 155 1.21 2.62 15.78
CA ILE A 155 -0.06 3.06 16.38
C ILE A 155 0.20 4.08 17.49
N ARG A 156 1.15 3.78 18.39
CA ARG A 156 1.57 4.70 19.46
C ARG A 156 2.06 6.03 18.89
N ASP A 157 2.91 5.97 17.88
CA ASP A 157 3.49 7.17 17.27
C ASP A 157 2.41 7.98 16.54
N ALA A 158 1.47 7.33 15.83
CA ALA A 158 0.32 8.00 15.21
C ALA A 158 -0.54 8.74 16.26
N ARG A 159 -0.80 8.13 17.42
CA ARG A 159 -1.51 8.79 18.53
C ARG A 159 -0.75 10.00 19.08
N ASN A 160 0.55 9.86 19.28
CA ASN A 160 1.41 10.96 19.76
C ASN A 160 1.45 12.13 18.75
N GLU A 161 1.21 11.85 17.48
CA GLU A 161 1.08 12.82 16.39
C GLU A 161 -0.37 13.33 16.23
N ASN A 162 -1.27 13.07 17.19
CA ASN A 162 -2.67 13.49 17.21
C ASN A 162 -3.58 12.86 16.14
N VAL A 163 -3.22 11.72 15.57
CA VAL A 163 -4.12 10.94 14.72
C VAL A 163 -5.25 10.35 15.57
N LYS A 164 -6.49 10.61 15.17
CA LYS A 164 -7.71 10.08 15.81
C LYS A 164 -8.00 8.66 15.30
N PHE A 165 -8.60 7.81 16.14
CA PHE A 165 -8.96 6.45 15.76
C PHE A 165 -10.45 6.18 15.98
N ASN A 166 -11.11 5.67 14.95
CA ASN A 166 -12.48 5.17 14.96
C ASN A 166 -12.44 3.67 14.71
N PHE A 167 -12.43 2.90 15.80
CA PHE A 167 -12.48 1.44 15.75
C PHE A 167 -13.92 0.93 15.62
N LEU A 168 -14.08 -0.33 15.22
CA LEU A 168 -15.36 -0.99 15.04
C LEU A 168 -16.30 -0.21 14.11
N CYS A 169 -15.73 0.36 13.06
CA CYS A 169 -16.46 1.10 12.04
C CYS A 169 -15.93 0.74 10.65
N ASN A 170 -16.81 0.62 9.69
CA ASN A 170 -16.44 0.40 8.29
C ASN A 170 -17.11 1.42 7.38
N VAL A 171 -16.48 1.74 6.27
CA VAL A 171 -17.07 2.62 5.25
C VAL A 171 -18.15 1.87 4.49
N LYS A 172 -19.37 2.42 4.49
CA LYS A 172 -20.49 1.93 3.70
C LYS A 172 -20.63 2.71 2.39
N ARG A 173 -20.37 4.01 2.44
CA ARG A 173 -20.49 4.92 1.29
C ARG A 173 -19.51 6.09 1.42
N VAL A 174 -18.92 6.51 0.32
CA VAL A 174 -18.23 7.79 0.20
C VAL A 174 -19.25 8.86 -0.17
N LEU A 175 -19.27 9.95 0.59
CA LEU A 175 -20.17 11.09 0.34
C LEU A 175 -19.45 12.11 -0.54
N ARG A 176 -20.18 12.66 -1.50
CA ARG A 176 -19.65 13.61 -2.47
C ARG A 176 -20.65 14.76 -2.66
N ASP A 177 -20.15 15.93 -3.01
CA ASP A 177 -20.96 17.06 -3.44
C ASP A 177 -21.37 16.97 -4.91
N GLU A 178 -22.05 17.99 -5.41
CA GLU A 178 -22.51 18.07 -6.79
C GLU A 178 -21.36 18.11 -7.82
N SER A 179 -20.17 18.54 -7.41
CA SER A 179 -18.96 18.53 -8.26
C SER A 179 -18.27 17.14 -8.30
N GLY A 180 -18.74 16.21 -7.47
CA GLY A 180 -18.15 14.90 -7.27
C GLY A 180 -16.97 14.89 -6.29
N ALA A 181 -16.66 16.00 -5.63
CA ALA A 181 -15.62 16.06 -4.61
C ALA A 181 -16.06 15.34 -3.32
N VAL A 182 -15.11 14.68 -2.65
CA VAL A 182 -15.36 14.02 -1.37
C VAL A 182 -15.73 15.07 -0.31
N THR A 183 -16.81 14.81 0.44
CA THR A 183 -17.27 15.62 1.57
C THR A 183 -17.30 14.82 2.88
N GLY A 184 -17.14 13.51 2.81
CA GLY A 184 -17.13 12.63 3.97
C GLY A 184 -17.39 11.17 3.63
N ALA A 185 -17.71 10.41 4.65
CA ALA A 185 -18.14 9.03 4.53
C ALA A 185 -19.31 8.71 5.42
N GLN A 186 -20.21 7.86 4.93
CA GLN A 186 -21.17 7.16 5.76
C GLN A 186 -20.49 5.89 6.27
N LEU A 187 -20.34 5.79 7.58
CA LEU A 187 -19.82 4.63 8.27
C LEU A 187 -20.96 3.77 8.81
N ILE A 188 -20.66 2.52 9.06
CA ILE A 188 -21.52 1.58 9.77
C ILE A 188 -20.74 0.93 10.92
N ARG A 189 -21.35 0.83 12.10
CA ARG A 189 -20.71 0.17 13.26
C ARG A 189 -20.52 -1.31 13.00
N GLN A 190 -19.51 -1.86 13.63
CA GLN A 190 -19.17 -3.28 13.55
C GLN A 190 -19.19 -3.91 14.92
N GLU A 191 -19.62 -5.15 14.98
CA GLU A 191 -19.42 -6.07 16.10
C GLU A 191 -18.47 -7.18 15.66
N LEU A 192 -17.75 -7.75 16.63
CA LEU A 192 -16.79 -8.82 16.35
C LEU A 192 -17.44 -10.16 16.65
N GLY A 193 -17.60 -10.98 15.62
CA GLY A 193 -18.07 -12.37 15.69
C GLY A 193 -16.92 -13.35 15.92
N GLU A 194 -17.13 -14.58 15.46
CA GLU A 194 -16.14 -15.65 15.55
C GLU A 194 -14.85 -15.35 14.75
N PRO A 195 -13.71 -15.93 15.14
CA PRO A 195 -12.46 -15.78 14.42
C PRO A 195 -12.55 -16.27 12.96
N ASP A 196 -11.92 -15.51 12.06
CA ASP A 196 -11.73 -15.93 10.66
C ASP A 196 -10.52 -16.88 10.50
N SER A 197 -10.23 -17.30 9.27
CA SER A 197 -9.09 -18.17 8.95
C SER A 197 -7.72 -17.64 9.38
N SER A 198 -7.62 -16.34 9.67
CA SER A 198 -6.39 -15.69 10.20
C SER A 198 -6.35 -15.68 11.73
N GLY A 199 -7.35 -16.24 12.40
CA GLY A 199 -7.49 -16.24 13.86
C GLY A 199 -7.98 -14.92 14.46
N ARG A 200 -8.35 -13.92 13.62
CA ARG A 200 -8.90 -12.63 14.07
C ARG A 200 -10.42 -12.65 13.99
N ARG A 201 -11.07 -12.04 14.97
CA ARG A 201 -12.53 -11.96 15.01
C ARG A 201 -13.09 -11.25 13.77
N SER A 202 -14.10 -11.86 13.16
CA SER A 202 -14.73 -11.35 11.94
C SER A 202 -15.61 -10.13 12.24
N PRO A 203 -15.43 -9.01 11.53
CA PRO A 203 -16.29 -7.84 11.71
C PRO A 203 -17.64 -8.09 11.03
N GLN A 204 -18.73 -7.84 11.76
CA GLN A 204 -20.10 -7.93 11.30
C GLN A 204 -20.78 -6.57 11.41
N SER A 205 -21.42 -6.11 10.33
CA SER A 205 -22.10 -4.82 10.33
C SER A 205 -23.36 -4.85 11.19
N VAL A 206 -23.54 -3.85 12.04
CA VAL A 206 -24.75 -3.66 12.85
C VAL A 206 -25.77 -2.87 12.03
N PRO A 207 -26.89 -3.51 11.61
CA PRO A 207 -27.91 -2.82 10.81
C PRO A 207 -28.51 -1.61 11.55
N GLY A 208 -28.73 -0.51 10.83
CA GLY A 208 -29.33 0.71 11.40
C GLY A 208 -28.39 1.56 12.24
N SER A 209 -27.09 1.24 12.28
CA SER A 209 -26.07 1.95 13.05
C SER A 209 -25.27 2.94 12.21
N GLU A 210 -25.74 3.29 11.04
CA GLU A 210 -25.06 4.19 10.12
C GLU A 210 -24.95 5.60 10.69
N PHE A 211 -23.79 6.22 10.48
CA PHE A 211 -23.53 7.62 10.82
C PHE A 211 -22.54 8.24 9.83
N ASN A 212 -22.56 9.54 9.72
CA ASN A 212 -21.67 10.25 8.80
C ASN A 212 -20.50 10.88 9.56
N ILE A 213 -19.34 10.92 8.90
CA ILE A 213 -18.20 11.74 9.30
C ILE A 213 -17.76 12.59 8.12
N ASP A 214 -17.34 13.83 8.43
CA ASP A 214 -16.82 14.73 7.41
C ASP A 214 -15.37 14.36 7.07
N ALA A 215 -15.02 14.46 5.80
CA ALA A 215 -13.65 14.38 5.31
C ALA A 215 -13.57 15.02 3.93
N ASP A 216 -12.53 15.80 3.66
CA ASP A 216 -12.26 16.36 2.34
C ASP A 216 -11.41 15.43 1.49
N ILE A 217 -10.70 14.51 2.17
CA ILE A 217 -9.87 13.47 1.56
C ILE A 217 -10.07 12.14 2.30
N ILE A 218 -10.24 11.08 1.53
CA ILE A 218 -10.30 9.70 2.02
C ILE A 218 -9.18 8.89 1.36
N VAL A 219 -8.43 8.15 2.17
CA VAL A 219 -7.35 7.29 1.72
C VAL A 219 -7.67 5.84 2.03
N MET A 220 -7.83 5.03 1.00
CA MET A 220 -8.08 3.60 1.10
C MET A 220 -6.76 2.85 1.31
N ALA A 221 -6.51 2.36 2.52
CA ALA A 221 -5.35 1.56 2.89
C ALA A 221 -5.80 0.15 3.37
N ILE A 222 -6.62 -0.50 2.56
CA ILE A 222 -7.39 -1.72 2.89
C ILE A 222 -6.82 -3.00 2.28
N GLY A 223 -5.54 -2.96 1.95
CA GLY A 223 -4.76 -4.09 1.46
C GLY A 223 -4.44 -4.01 -0.02
N GLN A 224 -3.56 -4.90 -0.44
CA GLN A 224 -3.08 -5.01 -1.81
C GLN A 224 -3.15 -6.46 -2.28
N LYS A 225 -3.07 -6.65 -3.60
CA LYS A 225 -3.00 -7.95 -4.27
C LYS A 225 -1.79 -8.02 -5.16
N VAL A 226 -1.25 -9.22 -5.29
CA VAL A 226 -0.31 -9.55 -6.36
C VAL A 226 -1.12 -9.81 -7.62
N ASP A 227 -0.72 -9.21 -8.72
CA ASP A 227 -1.24 -9.52 -10.04
C ASP A 227 -0.06 -9.81 -10.97
N LEU A 228 -0.04 -10.99 -11.53
CA LEU A 228 0.99 -11.46 -12.45
C LEU A 228 0.45 -11.64 -13.88
N SER A 229 -0.81 -11.30 -14.13
CA SER A 229 -1.48 -11.50 -15.41
C SER A 229 -0.81 -10.73 -16.57
N GLU A 230 -0.17 -9.60 -16.25
CA GLU A 230 0.61 -8.85 -17.25
C GLU A 230 1.89 -9.57 -17.70
N LEU A 231 2.39 -10.56 -16.93
CA LEU A 231 3.58 -11.33 -17.26
C LEU A 231 3.22 -12.57 -18.08
N ALA A 232 2.26 -13.36 -17.60
CA ALA A 232 1.72 -14.51 -18.31
C ALA A 232 0.38 -14.93 -17.68
N GLU A 233 -0.61 -15.29 -18.51
CA GLU A 233 -1.95 -15.69 -18.05
C GLU A 233 -1.93 -16.97 -17.19
N ASP A 234 -1.02 -17.88 -17.45
CA ASP A 234 -0.86 -19.16 -16.76
C ASP A 234 0.12 -19.09 -15.58
N LEU A 235 0.74 -17.94 -15.34
CA LEU A 235 1.63 -17.72 -14.20
C LEU A 235 0.83 -17.59 -12.91
N LYS A 236 0.87 -18.61 -12.07
CA LYS A 236 0.22 -18.63 -10.75
C LYS A 236 1.23 -18.97 -9.67
N ILE A 237 1.02 -18.38 -8.51
CA ILE A 237 1.79 -18.72 -7.31
C ILE A 237 1.23 -20.01 -6.73
N THR A 238 2.10 -20.96 -6.48
CA THR A 238 1.79 -22.24 -5.83
C THR A 238 2.25 -22.23 -4.37
N GLU A 239 2.16 -23.36 -3.70
CA GLU A 239 2.70 -23.52 -2.34
C GLU A 239 4.20 -23.19 -2.30
N ASN A 240 4.66 -22.66 -1.16
CA ASN A 240 6.05 -22.28 -0.93
C ASN A 240 6.61 -21.22 -1.92
N TYR A 241 5.76 -20.31 -2.39
CA TYR A 241 6.14 -19.22 -3.31
C TYR A 241 6.78 -19.69 -4.62
N ARG A 242 6.52 -20.91 -5.03
CA ARG A 242 6.84 -21.39 -6.38
C ARG A 242 5.77 -20.93 -7.36
N THR A 243 6.06 -21.07 -8.65
CA THR A 243 5.09 -20.77 -9.68
C THR A 243 4.69 -22.02 -10.48
N THR A 244 3.68 -21.89 -11.31
CA THR A 244 3.24 -22.92 -12.25
C THR A 244 4.22 -23.13 -13.41
N LEU A 245 5.14 -22.18 -13.63
CA LEU A 245 6.09 -22.23 -14.74
C LEU A 245 7.44 -22.77 -14.28
N GLU A 246 8.01 -23.64 -15.11
CA GLU A 246 9.35 -24.16 -14.88
C GLU A 246 10.38 -23.02 -14.95
N ASN A 247 11.40 -23.05 -14.06
CA ASN A 247 12.45 -22.04 -13.92
C ASN A 247 11.98 -20.64 -13.47
N VAL A 248 10.70 -20.45 -13.10
CA VAL A 248 10.14 -19.19 -12.59
C VAL A 248 9.77 -19.35 -11.09
N PHE A 249 10.20 -18.38 -10.26
CA PHE A 249 10.05 -18.40 -8.81
C PHE A 249 9.50 -17.07 -8.29
#